data_98fae6ac47a5d5364ee8de8669772a28
#
_entry.id   98fae6ac47a5d5364ee8de8669772a28
#
_cell.length_a   1.000
_cell.length_b   1.000
_cell.length_c   1.000
_cell.angle_alpha   90.00
_cell.angle_beta   90.00
_cell.angle_gamma   90.00
#
_symmetry.space_group_name_H-M   'P 1'
#
loop_
_entity.id
_entity.type
_entity.pdbx_description
1 polymer ?
#
loop_
_entity_poly.entity_id
_entity_poly.type
_entity_poly.pdbx_seq_one_letter_code
_entity_poly.pdbx_strand_id
1 'polypeptide(L)'
;MGDIRRAKHGPEWHIQQVLVPYLKARGWHVERMIGNAFQMGVPDLFAAHPKWGQRWIDVKRPGKNYSFTKAQKLKWPVWESFGIGIWILTAATQEEYDKLFAPPNWRAFWKESWGRVPDIDALLDELDREGW
;
A
#
# COMPACT_ATOMS: atom_id res chain seq x y z
N MET A 1 -23.82 14.93 -18.26
CA MET A 1 -23.71 14.84 -17.51
C MET A 1 -22.87 14.58 -16.47
N GLY A 2 -23.11 14.13 -15.63
CA GLY A 2 -22.31 13.92 -14.46
C GLY A 2 -20.94 13.37 -14.65
N ASP A 3 -20.73 12.74 -15.75
CA ASP A 3 -19.47 12.11 -16.01
C ASP A 3 -18.31 13.04 -16.07
N ILE A 4 -18.54 14.23 -16.53
CA ILE A 4 -17.46 15.15 -16.61
C ILE A 4 -16.92 15.55 -15.27
N ARG A 5 -17.68 15.32 -14.25
CA ARG A 5 -17.23 15.62 -12.94
C ARG A 5 -16.49 14.53 -12.26
N ARG A 6 -16.49 13.36 -12.81
CA ARG A 6 -15.73 12.27 -12.22
C ARG A 6 -14.27 12.56 -12.35
N ALA A 7 -13.56 12.41 -11.27
CA ALA A 7 -12.12 12.42 -11.32
C ALA A 7 -11.67 11.31 -12.26
N LYS A 8 -10.67 11.60 -13.07
CA LYS A 8 -10.05 10.55 -13.87
C LYS A 8 -9.35 9.59 -12.93
N HIS A 9 -9.60 8.31 -13.13
CA HIS A 9 -8.92 7.30 -12.36
C HIS A 9 -7.50 7.14 -12.86
N GLY A 10 -6.54 7.13 -11.94
CA GLY A 10 -5.15 6.91 -12.28
C GLY A 10 -4.82 5.45 -12.57
N PRO A 11 -3.58 5.16 -12.98
CA PRO A 11 -3.14 3.80 -13.26
C PRO A 11 -3.36 2.84 -12.10
N GLU A 12 -3.15 3.29 -10.88
CA GLU A 12 -3.32 2.45 -9.70
C GLU A 12 -4.76 1.96 -9.54
N TRP A 13 -5.73 2.84 -9.85
CA TRP A 13 -7.13 2.45 -9.78
C TRP A 13 -7.43 1.32 -10.77
N HIS A 14 -6.93 1.45 -12.01
CA HIS A 14 -7.14 0.43 -13.03
C HIS A 14 -6.49 -0.90 -12.64
N ILE A 15 -5.31 -0.85 -12.04
CA ILE A 15 -4.64 -2.05 -11.54
C ILE A 15 -5.49 -2.71 -10.46
N GLN A 16 -6.04 -1.94 -9.53
CA GLN A 16 -6.91 -2.49 -8.50
C GLN A 16 -8.13 -3.18 -9.07
N GLN A 17 -8.72 -2.64 -10.16
CA GLN A 17 -9.90 -3.21 -10.78
C GLN A 17 -9.67 -4.64 -11.30
N VAL A 18 -8.44 -4.97 -11.69
CA VAL A 18 -8.08 -6.32 -12.11
C VAL A 18 -7.48 -7.14 -10.99
N LEU A 19 -6.74 -6.51 -10.09
CA LEU A 19 -6.07 -7.21 -9.01
C LEU A 19 -7.06 -7.80 -7.99
N VAL A 20 -8.11 -7.06 -7.64
CA VAL A 20 -9.07 -7.54 -6.64
C VAL A 20 -9.73 -8.85 -7.08
N PRO A 21 -10.33 -8.96 -8.29
CA PRO A 21 -10.87 -10.25 -8.71
C PRO A 21 -9.79 -11.32 -8.92
N TYR A 22 -8.58 -10.92 -9.29
CA TYR A 22 -7.47 -11.85 -9.44
C TYR A 22 -7.16 -12.55 -8.10
N LEU A 23 -7.12 -11.79 -7.02
CA LEU A 23 -6.89 -12.31 -5.68
C LEU A 23 -8.07 -13.15 -5.18
N LYS A 24 -9.30 -12.66 -5.40
CA LYS A 24 -10.49 -13.38 -4.97
C LYS A 24 -10.58 -14.76 -5.64
N ALA A 25 -10.21 -14.84 -6.92
CA ALA A 25 -10.21 -16.10 -7.64
C ALA A 25 -9.20 -17.11 -7.05
N ARG A 26 -8.25 -16.65 -6.26
CA ARG A 26 -7.23 -17.48 -5.60
C ARG A 26 -7.51 -17.71 -4.14
N GLY A 27 -8.72 -17.40 -3.70
CA GLY A 27 -9.17 -17.70 -2.35
C GLY A 27 -8.94 -16.60 -1.32
N TRP A 28 -8.55 -15.41 -1.75
CA TRP A 28 -8.36 -14.29 -0.84
C TRP A 28 -9.67 -13.55 -0.61
N HIS A 29 -9.90 -13.21 0.63
CA HIS A 29 -10.87 -12.17 0.98
C HIS A 29 -10.14 -10.84 0.76
N VAL A 30 -10.78 -9.90 0.08
CA VAL A 30 -10.15 -8.60 -0.23
C VAL A 30 -11.10 -7.47 0.10
N GLU A 31 -10.60 -6.49 0.84
CA GLU A 31 -11.33 -5.27 1.13
C GLU A 31 -10.54 -4.09 0.60
N ARG A 32 -11.22 -3.18 -0.06
CA ARG A 32 -10.63 -1.91 -0.48
C ARG A 32 -10.73 -0.93 0.66
N MET A 33 -9.61 -0.27 0.95
CA MET A 33 -9.62 0.80 1.92
C MET A 33 -10.06 2.07 1.23
N ILE A 34 -11.06 2.73 1.81
CA ILE A 34 -11.54 4.01 1.28
C ILE A 34 -10.70 5.10 1.90
N GLY A 35 -10.00 5.85 1.04
CA GLY A 35 -9.16 6.93 1.53
C GLY A 35 -10.01 8.05 2.14
N ASN A 36 -9.68 8.43 3.35
CA ASN A 36 -10.27 9.58 4.02
C ASN A 36 -9.25 10.19 4.98
N ALA A 37 -9.62 11.31 5.60
CA ALA A 37 -8.70 12.05 6.45
C ALA A 37 -8.21 11.26 7.66
N PHE A 38 -8.98 10.27 8.11
CA PHE A 38 -8.63 9.47 9.27
C PHE A 38 -7.79 8.24 8.92
N GLN A 39 -7.70 7.91 7.64
CA GLN A 39 -6.99 6.71 7.19
C GLN A 39 -5.87 7.03 6.18
N MET A 40 -5.35 8.23 6.25
CA MET A 40 -4.26 8.64 5.36
C MET A 40 -3.05 7.74 5.55
N GLY A 41 -2.48 7.29 4.44
CA GLY A 41 -1.32 6.40 4.45
C GLY A 41 -1.61 4.94 4.62
N VAL A 42 -2.86 4.55 4.90
CA VAL A 42 -3.24 3.14 4.95
C VAL A 42 -3.11 2.56 3.54
N PRO A 43 -2.54 1.35 3.38
CA PRO A 43 -2.47 0.72 2.05
C PRO A 43 -3.84 0.52 1.41
N ASP A 44 -3.88 0.39 0.10
CA ASP A 44 -5.10 0.35 -0.69
C ASP A 44 -6.01 -0.82 -0.39
N LEU A 45 -5.44 -1.97 -0.06
CA LEU A 45 -6.17 -3.22 0.08
C LEU A 45 -5.78 -3.95 1.36
N PHE A 46 -6.78 -4.53 2.00
CA PHE A 46 -6.55 -5.55 3.02
C PHE A 46 -6.98 -6.89 2.44
N ALA A 47 -6.10 -7.88 2.50
CA ALA A 47 -6.36 -9.21 1.98
C ALA A 47 -6.10 -10.27 3.03
N ALA A 48 -6.92 -11.31 3.05
CA ALA A 48 -6.75 -12.41 3.99
C ALA A 48 -7.03 -13.75 3.30
N HIS A 49 -6.23 -14.74 3.61
CA HIS A 49 -6.37 -16.09 3.08
C HIS A 49 -6.32 -17.08 4.23
N PRO A 50 -7.20 -18.10 4.24
CA PRO A 50 -7.24 -19.05 5.36
C PRO A 50 -5.92 -19.77 5.60
N LYS A 51 -5.14 -19.98 4.55
CA LYS A 51 -3.88 -20.70 4.64
C LYS A 51 -2.69 -19.77 4.82
N TRP A 52 -2.72 -18.59 4.20
CA TRP A 52 -1.54 -17.73 4.13
C TRP A 52 -1.58 -16.54 5.09
N GLY A 53 -2.74 -16.26 5.70
CA GLY A 53 -2.87 -15.15 6.65
C GLY A 53 -3.21 -13.83 5.98
N GLN A 54 -2.75 -12.76 6.58
CA GLN A 54 -3.17 -11.41 6.20
C GLN A 54 -2.08 -10.65 5.48
N ARG A 55 -2.50 -9.80 4.55
CA ARG A 55 -1.58 -8.95 3.76
C ARG A 55 -2.17 -7.56 3.62
N TRP A 56 -1.39 -6.54 3.91
CA TRP A 56 -1.71 -5.17 3.53
C TRP A 56 -1.01 -4.90 2.20
N ILE A 57 -1.79 -4.54 1.20
CA ILE A 57 -1.29 -4.40 -0.17
C ILE A 57 -1.51 -2.98 -0.64
N ASP A 58 -0.44 -2.31 -1.08
CA ASP A 58 -0.55 -1.03 -1.73
C ASP A 58 -0.27 -1.20 -3.22
N VAL A 59 -1.06 -0.53 -4.05
CA VAL A 59 -0.91 -0.64 -5.50
C VAL A 59 -0.17 0.58 -6.01
N LYS A 60 0.92 0.33 -6.73
CA LYS A 60 1.69 1.39 -7.38
C LYS A 60 1.74 1.10 -8.87
N ARG A 61 1.86 2.15 -9.68
CA ARG A 61 2.05 1.96 -11.11
C ARG A 61 3.40 1.29 -11.35
N PRO A 62 3.52 0.48 -12.42
CA PRO A 62 4.80 -0.13 -12.76
C PRO A 62 5.80 0.92 -13.23
N GLY A 63 7.07 0.56 -13.21
CA GLY A 63 8.14 1.46 -13.62
C GLY A 63 8.57 2.38 -12.50
N LYS A 64 9.08 3.56 -12.87
CA LYS A 64 9.71 4.48 -11.91
C LYS A 64 8.85 5.69 -11.54
N ASN A 65 7.67 5.82 -12.14
CA ASN A 65 6.84 7.03 -11.95
C ASN A 65 5.83 6.91 -10.81
N TYR A 66 6.04 5.97 -9.91
CA TYR A 66 5.21 5.88 -8.72
C TYR A 66 5.72 6.85 -7.64
N SER A 67 4.89 7.09 -6.64
CA SER A 67 5.31 7.88 -5.48
C SER A 67 4.62 7.38 -4.22
N PHE A 68 5.21 7.68 -3.08
CA PHE A 68 4.57 7.50 -1.78
C PHE A 68 4.04 8.86 -1.33
N THR A 69 2.87 8.86 -0.73
CA THR A 69 2.35 10.07 -0.11
C THR A 69 3.17 10.40 1.14
N LYS A 70 3.06 11.62 1.60
CA LYS A 70 3.72 12.02 2.86
C LYS A 70 3.24 11.12 4.01
N ALA A 71 1.94 10.83 4.05
CA ALA A 71 1.37 9.97 5.09
C ALA A 71 1.93 8.55 5.04
N GLN A 72 2.13 8.00 3.84
CA GLN A 72 2.74 6.67 3.69
C GLN A 72 4.18 6.66 4.20
N LYS A 73 4.94 7.70 3.86
CA LYS A 73 6.34 7.79 4.29
C LYS A 73 6.49 7.86 5.81
N LEU A 74 5.51 8.43 6.49
CA LEU A 74 5.51 8.50 7.95
C LEU A 74 4.95 7.21 8.58
N LYS A 75 3.87 6.72 8.05
CA LYS A 75 3.11 5.62 8.67
C LYS A 75 3.77 4.26 8.47
N TRP A 76 4.28 3.98 7.29
CA TRP A 76 4.77 2.64 6.97
C TRP A 76 5.98 2.21 7.80
N PRO A 77 6.97 3.08 8.06
CA PRO A 77 8.03 2.70 9.00
C PRO A 77 7.52 2.40 10.40
N VAL A 78 6.52 3.15 10.86
CA VAL A 78 5.89 2.90 12.17
C VAL A 78 5.18 1.55 12.16
N TRP A 79 4.39 1.27 11.14
CA TRP A 79 3.70 -0.01 11.01
C TRP A 79 4.69 -1.18 11.04
N GLU A 80 5.79 -1.06 10.29
CA GLU A 80 6.81 -2.10 10.27
C GLU A 80 7.38 -2.38 11.64
N SER A 81 7.58 -1.35 12.45
CA SER A 81 8.11 -1.51 13.80
C SER A 81 7.16 -2.28 14.72
N PHE A 82 5.87 -2.31 14.38
CA PHE A 82 4.87 -3.10 15.11
C PHE A 82 4.61 -4.46 14.45
N GLY A 83 5.42 -4.84 13.47
CA GLY A 83 5.27 -6.13 12.82
C GLY A 83 4.24 -6.18 11.70
N ILE A 84 3.73 -5.03 11.27
CA ILE A 84 2.76 -4.98 10.18
C ILE A 84 3.50 -4.84 8.87
N GLY A 85 3.37 -5.85 8.01
CA GLY A 85 4.03 -5.84 6.70
C GLY A 85 3.18 -5.16 5.65
N ILE A 86 3.85 -4.53 4.68
CA ILE A 86 3.19 -3.90 3.54
C ILE A 86 3.83 -4.42 2.27
N TRP A 87 3.00 -4.94 1.38
CA TRP A 87 3.41 -5.45 0.08
C TRP A 87 2.94 -4.50 -1.00
N ILE A 88 3.84 -4.14 -1.91
CA ILE A 88 3.50 -3.32 -3.06
C ILE A 88 3.39 -4.24 -4.27
N LEU A 89 2.25 -4.16 -4.97
CA LEU A 89 2.03 -4.86 -6.22
C LEU A 89 1.76 -3.83 -7.32
N THR A 90 2.23 -4.15 -8.52
CA THR A 90 2.13 -3.23 -9.65
C THR A 90 1.29 -3.79 -10.80
N ALA A 91 0.79 -5.00 -10.66
CA ALA A 91 -0.03 -5.63 -11.71
C ALA A 91 -0.74 -6.87 -11.18
N ALA A 92 -1.75 -7.32 -11.89
CA ALA A 92 -2.44 -8.57 -11.60
C ALA A 92 -1.81 -9.69 -12.44
N THR A 93 -0.60 -10.08 -12.09
CA THR A 93 0.16 -11.13 -12.76
C THR A 93 0.66 -12.15 -11.76
N GLN A 94 1.00 -13.33 -12.23
CA GLN A 94 1.57 -14.37 -11.37
C GLN A 94 2.86 -13.88 -10.70
N GLU A 95 3.69 -13.17 -11.43
CA GLU A 95 4.94 -12.63 -10.89
C GLU A 95 4.70 -11.69 -9.73
N GLU A 96 3.75 -10.78 -9.87
CA GLU A 96 3.41 -9.85 -8.79
C GLU A 96 2.72 -10.58 -7.64
N TYR A 97 1.84 -11.52 -7.95
CA TYR A 97 1.15 -12.31 -6.95
C TYR A 97 2.14 -13.08 -6.06
N ASP A 98 3.18 -13.62 -6.65
CA ASP A 98 4.19 -14.39 -5.92
C ASP A 98 4.89 -13.57 -4.83
N LYS A 99 4.91 -12.26 -4.98
CA LYS A 99 5.51 -11.37 -3.98
C LYS A 99 4.81 -11.44 -2.63
N LEU A 100 3.54 -11.83 -2.62
CA LEU A 100 2.79 -11.97 -1.36
C LEU A 100 3.33 -13.10 -0.47
N PHE A 101 4.12 -14.00 -1.03
CA PHE A 101 4.70 -15.13 -0.31
C PHE A 101 6.17 -14.91 0.05
N ALA A 102 6.69 -13.73 -0.25
CA ALA A 102 8.00 -13.25 0.15
C ALA A 102 7.83 -12.20 1.26
N PRO A 103 8.90 -11.78 1.91
CA PRO A 103 8.79 -10.70 2.90
C PRO A 103 8.22 -9.41 2.31
N PRO A 104 7.64 -8.54 3.15
CA PRO A 104 7.14 -7.25 2.68
C PRO A 104 8.20 -6.49 1.90
N ASN A 105 7.78 -5.84 0.81
CA ASN A 105 8.72 -5.25 -0.14
C ASN A 105 8.67 -3.73 -0.24
N TRP A 106 7.92 -3.06 0.66
CA TRP A 106 7.75 -1.60 0.52
C TRP A 106 9.06 -0.83 0.58
N ARG A 107 10.06 -1.31 1.34
CA ARG A 107 11.36 -0.65 1.44
C ARG A 107 12.11 -0.65 0.11
N ALA A 108 11.93 -1.68 -0.70
CA ALA A 108 12.55 -1.76 -2.02
C ALA A 108 12.02 -0.69 -2.97
N PHE A 109 10.83 -0.16 -2.70
CA PHE A 109 10.21 0.91 -3.48
C PHE A 109 10.52 2.31 -2.94
N TRP A 110 11.17 2.40 -1.79
CA TRP A 110 11.60 3.69 -1.25
C TRP A 110 12.66 4.30 -2.17
N LYS A 111 12.41 5.50 -2.65
CA LYS A 111 13.34 6.13 -3.58
C LYS A 111 14.49 6.82 -2.84
N GLU A 112 15.68 6.68 -3.39
CA GLU A 112 16.87 7.30 -2.82
C GLU A 112 16.73 8.82 -2.70
N SER A 113 16.05 9.44 -3.68
CA SER A 113 15.80 10.88 -3.67
C SER A 113 14.95 11.35 -2.49
N TRP A 114 14.28 10.46 -1.80
CA TRP A 114 13.49 10.80 -0.61
C TRP A 114 14.31 10.81 0.66
N GLY A 115 15.59 10.48 0.57
CA GLY A 115 16.46 10.36 1.73
C GLY A 115 16.36 9.00 2.37
N ARG A 116 16.87 8.89 3.58
CA ARG A 116 16.79 7.64 4.32
C ARG A 116 15.39 7.40 4.82
N VAL A 117 15.02 6.12 4.94
CA VAL A 117 13.80 5.75 5.67
C VAL A 117 13.96 6.29 7.09
N PRO A 118 12.96 7.05 7.60
CA PRO A 118 13.08 7.68 8.90
C PRO A 118 13.35 6.70 10.03
N ASP A 119 14.11 7.16 11.00
CA ASP A 119 14.34 6.44 12.25
C ASP A 119 13.02 6.39 13.04
N ILE A 120 12.68 5.22 13.56
CA ILE A 120 11.39 5.04 14.21
C ILE A 120 11.26 5.88 15.49
N ASP A 121 12.35 6.02 16.26
CA ASP A 121 12.30 6.80 17.48
C ASP A 121 12.06 8.28 17.19
N ALA A 122 12.71 8.80 16.13
CA ALA A 122 12.49 10.18 15.71
C ALA A 122 11.06 10.39 15.21
N LEU A 123 10.49 9.39 14.52
CA LEU A 123 9.11 9.46 14.06
C LEU A 123 8.13 9.46 15.22
N LEU A 124 8.35 8.62 16.21
CA LEU A 124 7.47 8.55 17.38
C LEU A 124 7.52 9.87 18.15
N ASP A 125 8.70 10.45 18.29
CA ASP A 125 8.83 11.76 18.94
C ASP A 125 8.06 12.83 18.18
N GLU A 126 8.16 12.83 16.85
CA GLU A 126 7.43 13.79 16.03
C GLU A 126 5.92 13.60 16.13
N LEU A 127 5.45 12.37 16.14
CA LEU A 127 4.04 12.06 16.29
C LEU A 127 3.52 12.52 17.65
N ASP A 128 4.30 12.32 18.71
CA ASP A 128 3.92 12.79 20.05
C ASP A 128 3.79 14.31 20.08
N ARG A 129 4.72 15.03 19.44
CA ARG A 129 4.66 16.48 19.38
C ARG A 129 3.43 16.99 18.63
N GLU A 130 2.95 16.20 17.66
CA GLU A 130 1.78 16.57 16.86
C GLU A 130 0.47 16.09 17.45
N GLY A 131 0.51 15.43 18.60
CA GLY A 131 -0.70 15.01 19.30
C GLY A 131 -1.39 13.79 18.72
N TRP A 132 -0.67 12.93 18.10
CA TRP A 132 -1.23 11.69 17.52
C TRP A 132 -1.73 10.74 18.58
#